data_f241c95b2e967e42252ce318e94c84f6
#
_entry.id   f241c95b2e967e42252ce318e94c84f6
#
_cell.length_a   1.000
_cell.length_b   1.000
_cell.length_c   1.000
_cell.angle_alpha   90.00
_cell.angle_beta   90.00
_cell.angle_gamma   90.00
#
_symmetry.space_group_name_H-M   'P 1'
#
loop_
_entity.id
_entity.type
_entity.pdbx_description
1 polymer ?
#
loop_
_entity_poly.entity_id
_entity_poly.type
_entity_poly.pdbx_seq_one_letter_code
_entity_poly.pdbx_strand_id
1 'polypeptide(L)'
;VDLLLDAAATGRNTVEREGISCTHPSRFVLIGSMNPEEGNLRPQLLDRFGMVVDVQAEEDVDRRVQIIENRLSYEKNPRYFCRKYAEEQAELAEKIRTAREFLPCVKVPKELLRLAAEICIAYGTDGHRGDIGMIRTARTIAALDGRKKASREDLKRAAHYVLPHRMRKNPLESGQMAPQIMEEILS
;
A
#
# COMPACT_ATOMS: atom_id res chain seq x y z
N VAL A 1 -7.25 -7.85 16.51
CA VAL A 1 -6.64 -7.39 15.24
C VAL A 1 -5.75 -8.48 14.64
N ASP A 2 -4.94 -9.21 15.44
CA ASP A 2 -4.00 -10.24 14.94
C ASP A 2 -4.70 -11.34 14.12
N LEU A 3 -5.85 -11.85 14.59
CA LEU A 3 -6.65 -12.84 13.87
C LEU A 3 -7.11 -12.37 12.49
N LEU A 4 -7.45 -11.08 12.35
CA LEU A 4 -7.86 -10.51 11.06
C LEU A 4 -6.68 -10.46 10.09
N LEU A 5 -5.50 -10.08 10.58
CA LEU A 5 -4.28 -10.02 9.77
C LEU A 5 -3.81 -11.41 9.35
N ASP A 6 -3.91 -12.40 10.24
CA ASP A 6 -3.59 -13.79 9.91
C ASP A 6 -4.58 -14.35 8.88
N ALA A 7 -5.88 -14.11 9.05
CA ALA A 7 -6.90 -14.51 8.08
C ALA A 7 -6.71 -13.83 6.72
N ALA A 8 -6.36 -12.52 6.70
CA ALA A 8 -6.04 -11.79 5.47
C ALA A 8 -4.80 -12.36 4.74
N ALA A 9 -3.78 -12.74 5.50
CA ALA A 9 -2.53 -13.28 4.94
C ALA A 9 -2.69 -14.71 4.41
N THR A 10 -3.43 -15.57 5.13
CA THR A 10 -3.61 -17.00 4.80
C THR A 10 -4.79 -17.25 3.87
N GLY A 11 -5.75 -16.34 3.81
CA GLY A 11 -7.02 -16.52 3.13
C GLY A 11 -7.97 -17.53 3.81
N ARG A 12 -7.67 -17.87 5.07
CA ARG A 12 -8.46 -18.82 5.88
C ARG A 12 -8.57 -18.31 7.30
N ASN A 13 -9.73 -18.52 7.91
CA ASN A 13 -9.92 -18.30 9.33
C ASN A 13 -10.17 -19.66 10.01
N THR A 14 -9.39 -19.95 11.04
CA THR A 14 -9.54 -21.17 11.84
C THR A 14 -10.00 -20.77 13.24
N VAL A 15 -11.11 -21.34 13.67
CA VAL A 15 -11.67 -21.14 15.00
C VAL A 15 -11.62 -22.46 15.76
N GLU A 16 -10.95 -22.47 16.90
CA GLU A 16 -10.86 -23.60 17.79
C GLU A 16 -11.61 -23.30 19.08
N ARG A 17 -12.61 -24.11 19.38
CA ARG A 17 -13.36 -24.04 20.64
C ARG A 17 -13.68 -25.45 21.12
N GLU A 18 -13.43 -25.71 22.41
CA GLU A 18 -13.85 -26.96 23.09
C GLU A 18 -13.45 -28.24 22.35
N GLY A 19 -12.27 -28.25 21.73
CA GLY A 19 -11.78 -29.39 20.96
C GLY A 19 -12.35 -29.52 19.53
N ILE A 20 -13.18 -28.59 19.11
CA ILE A 20 -13.69 -28.52 17.74
C ILE A 20 -12.89 -27.46 16.97
N SER A 21 -12.27 -27.85 15.86
CA SER A 21 -11.58 -26.95 14.92
C SER A 21 -12.41 -26.80 13.67
N CYS A 22 -12.76 -25.55 13.34
CA CYS A 22 -13.50 -25.21 12.12
C CYS A 22 -12.69 -24.22 11.30
N THR A 23 -12.41 -24.56 10.04
CA THR A 23 -11.69 -23.68 9.11
C THR A 23 -12.58 -23.31 7.94
N HIS A 24 -12.68 -22.01 7.64
CA HIS A 24 -13.44 -21.51 6.50
C HIS A 24 -12.62 -20.53 5.65
N PRO A 25 -12.91 -20.38 4.35
CA PRO A 25 -12.28 -19.39 3.50
C PRO A 25 -12.53 -17.96 4.02
N SER A 26 -11.47 -17.14 4.05
CA SER A 26 -11.53 -15.76 4.53
C SER A 26 -10.61 -14.89 3.66
N ARG A 27 -11.10 -14.50 2.47
CA ARG A 27 -10.36 -13.64 1.53
C ARG A 27 -10.96 -12.26 1.52
N PHE A 28 -10.22 -11.29 2.00
CA PHE A 28 -10.61 -9.88 2.04
C PHE A 28 -9.39 -8.99 1.93
N VAL A 29 -9.61 -7.71 1.63
CA VAL A 29 -8.60 -6.66 1.72
C VAL A 29 -8.83 -5.89 3.01
N LEU A 30 -7.81 -5.81 3.87
CA LEU A 30 -7.86 -5.03 5.10
C LEU A 30 -7.29 -3.64 4.83
N ILE A 31 -8.10 -2.61 5.06
CA ILE A 31 -7.70 -1.22 5.05
C ILE A 31 -7.88 -0.69 6.46
N GLY A 32 -6.81 -0.18 7.05
CA GLY A 32 -6.82 0.44 8.38
C GLY A 32 -6.39 1.89 8.29
N SER A 33 -6.99 2.73 9.11
CA SER A 33 -6.53 4.10 9.37
C SER A 33 -6.22 4.27 10.84
N MET A 34 -5.22 5.09 11.14
CA MET A 34 -4.87 5.46 12.50
C MET A 34 -4.45 6.92 12.54
N ASN A 35 -4.66 7.56 13.68
CA ASN A 35 -4.08 8.86 13.96
C ASN A 35 -2.76 8.65 14.73
N PRO A 36 -1.61 9.18 14.24
CA PRO A 36 -0.32 9.06 14.94
C PRO A 36 -0.34 9.56 16.39
N GLU A 37 -1.23 10.50 16.71
CA GLU A 37 -1.40 11.04 18.08
C GLU A 37 -1.99 10.01 19.06
N GLU A 38 -2.69 8.99 18.57
CA GLU A 38 -3.29 7.94 19.40
C GLU A 38 -2.29 6.84 19.81
N GLY A 39 -1.05 6.96 19.36
CA GLY A 39 0.05 6.04 19.66
C GLY A 39 0.54 5.26 18.44
N ASN A 40 1.60 4.49 18.64
CA ASN A 40 2.21 3.70 17.59
C ASN A 40 1.65 2.27 17.58
N LEU A 41 1.35 1.77 16.39
CA LEU A 41 1.07 0.36 16.19
C LEU A 41 2.33 -0.49 16.49
N ARG A 42 2.13 -1.68 17.05
CA ARG A 42 3.23 -2.61 17.28
C ARG A 42 3.93 -2.93 15.96
N PRO A 43 5.27 -2.93 15.91
CA PRO A 43 6.03 -3.20 14.67
C PRO A 43 5.63 -4.50 13.98
N GLN A 44 5.35 -5.56 14.75
CA GLN A 44 4.89 -6.86 14.25
C GLN A 44 3.53 -6.78 13.54
N LEU A 45 2.67 -5.85 13.95
CA LEU A 45 1.38 -5.59 13.31
C LEU A 45 1.57 -4.83 12.01
N LEU A 46 2.39 -3.77 12.05
CA LEU A 46 2.71 -2.94 10.87
C LEU A 46 3.35 -3.76 9.76
N ASP A 47 4.28 -4.67 10.07
CA ASP A 47 4.94 -5.53 9.08
C ASP A 47 3.96 -6.44 8.31
N ARG A 48 2.79 -6.72 8.87
CA ARG A 48 1.74 -7.51 8.20
C ARG A 48 0.95 -6.74 7.15
N PHE A 49 0.91 -5.40 7.23
CA PHE A 49 0.32 -4.57 6.18
C PHE A 49 1.22 -4.55 4.94
N GLY A 50 0.63 -4.72 3.77
CA GLY A 50 1.37 -4.72 2.51
C GLY A 50 1.97 -3.36 2.18
N MET A 51 1.23 -2.31 2.46
CA MET A 51 1.59 -0.91 2.17
C MET A 51 1.13 0.00 3.29
N VAL A 52 1.84 1.12 3.46
CA VAL A 52 1.47 2.23 4.35
C VAL A 52 1.52 3.52 3.55
N VAL A 53 0.58 4.41 3.80
CA VAL A 53 0.53 5.75 3.24
C VAL A 53 0.45 6.75 4.38
N ASP A 54 1.36 7.71 4.39
CA ASP A 54 1.29 8.85 5.29
C ASP A 54 0.42 9.94 4.64
N VAL A 55 -0.67 10.29 5.32
CA VAL A 55 -1.62 11.30 4.83
C VAL A 55 -1.35 12.59 5.58
N GLN A 56 -0.75 13.54 4.89
CA GLN A 56 -0.45 14.86 5.44
C GLN A 56 -1.58 15.86 5.18
N ALA A 57 -1.61 16.91 6.00
CA ALA A 57 -2.54 18.00 5.79
C ALA A 57 -2.21 18.75 4.48
N GLU A 58 -3.24 19.17 3.73
CA GLU A 58 -3.05 20.03 2.56
C GLU A 58 -2.58 21.42 3.01
N GLU A 59 -1.50 21.91 2.43
CA GLU A 59 -0.91 23.21 2.76
C GLU A 59 -1.33 24.31 1.77
N ASP A 60 -1.77 23.92 0.56
CA ASP A 60 -2.25 24.85 -0.44
C ASP A 60 -3.62 25.42 -0.05
N VAL A 61 -3.72 26.75 0.01
CA VAL A 61 -4.92 27.45 0.48
C VAL A 61 -6.11 27.20 -0.45
N ASP A 62 -5.92 27.24 -1.77
CA ASP A 62 -7.01 27.07 -2.74
C ASP A 62 -7.55 25.63 -2.68
N ARG A 63 -6.67 24.64 -2.53
CA ARG A 63 -7.09 23.26 -2.31
C ARG A 63 -7.84 23.08 -0.99
N ARG A 64 -7.43 23.74 0.07
CA ARG A 64 -8.17 23.74 1.35
C ARG A 64 -9.56 24.32 1.20
N VAL A 65 -9.68 25.44 0.50
CA VAL A 65 -11.00 26.04 0.17
C VAL A 65 -11.86 25.04 -0.58
N GLN A 66 -11.32 24.39 -1.61
CA GLN A 66 -12.05 23.37 -2.37
C GLN A 66 -12.51 22.19 -1.50
N ILE A 67 -11.68 21.74 -0.55
CA ILE A 67 -12.06 20.68 0.40
C ILE A 67 -13.26 21.13 1.25
N ILE A 68 -13.23 22.38 1.76
CA ILE A 68 -14.32 22.95 2.56
C ILE A 68 -15.60 23.04 1.73
N GLU A 69 -15.53 23.59 0.52
CA GLU A 69 -16.68 23.70 -0.38
C GLU A 69 -17.29 22.35 -0.73
N ASN A 70 -16.45 21.36 -1.03
CA ASN A 70 -16.89 19.99 -1.30
C ASN A 70 -17.59 19.38 -0.08
N ARG A 71 -17.07 19.60 1.12
CA ARG A 71 -17.67 19.10 2.36
C ARG A 71 -19.04 19.73 2.61
N LEU A 72 -19.14 21.03 2.51
CA LEU A 72 -20.42 21.76 2.66
C LEU A 72 -21.45 21.36 1.59
N SER A 73 -21.01 21.18 0.35
CA SER A 73 -21.86 20.70 -0.73
C SER A 73 -22.39 19.28 -0.48
N TYR A 74 -21.53 18.40 0.00
CA TYR A 74 -21.92 17.04 0.40
C TYR A 74 -22.95 17.05 1.53
N GLU A 75 -22.72 17.84 2.59
CA GLU A 75 -23.63 17.92 3.73
C GLU A 75 -25.00 18.46 3.34
N LYS A 76 -25.04 19.41 2.40
CA LYS A 76 -26.30 19.98 1.90
C LYS A 76 -27.12 18.96 1.09
N ASN A 77 -26.50 18.17 0.23
CA ASN A 77 -27.17 17.16 -0.58
C ASN A 77 -26.22 16.02 -1.00
N PRO A 78 -26.04 14.99 -0.19
CA PRO A 78 -25.11 13.88 -0.47
C PRO A 78 -25.41 13.18 -1.80
N ARG A 79 -26.69 12.98 -2.14
CA ARG A 79 -27.08 12.29 -3.37
C ARG A 79 -26.72 13.09 -4.64
N TYR A 80 -26.89 14.39 -4.58
CA TYR A 80 -26.51 15.28 -5.70
C TYR A 80 -24.99 15.32 -5.83
N PHE A 81 -24.27 15.49 -4.72
CA PHE A 81 -22.81 15.49 -4.71
C PHE A 81 -22.22 14.19 -5.28
N CYS A 82 -22.72 13.03 -4.85
CA CYS A 82 -22.25 11.75 -5.39
C CYS A 82 -22.55 11.61 -6.89
N ARG A 83 -23.68 12.10 -7.37
CA ARG A 83 -24.00 12.09 -8.82
C ARG A 83 -23.03 12.93 -9.65
N LYS A 84 -22.56 14.06 -9.11
CA LYS A 84 -21.58 14.93 -9.79
C LYS A 84 -20.29 14.18 -10.13
N TYR A 85 -19.86 13.25 -9.29
CA TYR A 85 -18.63 12.48 -9.46
C TYR A 85 -18.87 11.06 -9.99
N ALA A 86 -20.09 10.72 -10.41
CA ALA A 86 -20.42 9.35 -10.81
C ALA A 86 -19.63 8.88 -12.05
N GLU A 87 -19.38 9.76 -13.00
CA GLU A 87 -18.62 9.48 -14.21
C GLU A 87 -17.14 9.22 -13.89
N GLU A 88 -16.51 10.12 -13.13
CA GLU A 88 -15.12 9.96 -12.69
C GLU A 88 -14.92 8.67 -11.86
N GLN A 89 -15.90 8.33 -11.01
CA GLN A 89 -15.88 7.09 -10.23
C GLN A 89 -16.02 5.85 -11.14
N ALA A 90 -16.85 5.92 -12.17
CA ALA A 90 -17.00 4.85 -13.14
C ALA A 90 -15.72 4.65 -13.97
N GLU A 91 -15.08 5.73 -14.43
CA GLU A 91 -13.80 5.68 -15.13
C GLU A 91 -12.70 5.07 -14.27
N LEU A 92 -12.59 5.49 -13.00
CA LEU A 92 -11.61 4.92 -12.07
C LEU A 92 -11.86 3.43 -11.81
N ALA A 93 -13.11 3.04 -11.62
CA ALA A 93 -13.49 1.63 -11.43
C ALA A 93 -13.13 0.79 -12.65
N GLU A 94 -13.40 1.31 -13.86
CA GLU A 94 -13.05 0.64 -15.12
C GLU A 94 -11.54 0.51 -15.31
N LYS A 95 -10.77 1.55 -14.99
CA LYS A 95 -9.30 1.52 -15.00
C LYS A 95 -8.77 0.43 -14.08
N ILE A 96 -9.31 0.33 -12.86
CA ILE A 96 -8.90 -0.70 -11.89
C ILE A 96 -9.29 -2.10 -12.40
N ARG A 97 -10.48 -2.28 -12.96
CA ARG A 97 -10.94 -3.55 -13.52
C ARG A 97 -10.01 -4.03 -14.64
N THR A 98 -9.74 -3.16 -15.60
CA THR A 98 -8.84 -3.42 -16.72
C THR A 98 -7.44 -3.78 -16.25
N ALA A 99 -6.90 -3.04 -15.28
CA ALA A 99 -5.58 -3.32 -14.71
C ALA A 99 -5.52 -4.68 -13.99
N ARG A 100 -6.58 -5.08 -13.28
CA ARG A 100 -6.68 -6.39 -12.63
C ARG A 100 -6.67 -7.54 -13.63
N GLU A 101 -7.38 -7.41 -14.74
CA GLU A 101 -7.41 -8.39 -15.82
C GLU A 101 -6.06 -8.46 -16.54
N PHE A 102 -5.38 -7.32 -16.69
CA PHE A 102 -4.09 -7.23 -17.36
C PHE A 102 -2.90 -7.67 -16.49
N LEU A 103 -3.01 -7.58 -15.16
CA LEU A 103 -1.95 -7.87 -14.20
C LEU A 103 -1.23 -9.22 -14.42
N PRO A 104 -1.91 -10.34 -14.76
CA PRO A 104 -1.21 -11.60 -15.04
C PRO A 104 -0.22 -11.51 -16.22
N CYS A 105 -0.44 -10.61 -17.17
CA CYS A 105 0.38 -10.43 -18.37
C CYS A 105 1.66 -9.60 -18.11
N VAL A 106 1.75 -8.91 -16.97
CA VAL A 106 2.89 -8.06 -16.65
C VAL A 106 4.08 -8.89 -16.21
N LYS A 107 5.18 -8.78 -16.94
CA LYS A 107 6.45 -9.47 -16.66
C LYS A 107 7.32 -8.64 -15.71
N VAL A 108 8.03 -9.31 -14.83
CA VAL A 108 9.05 -8.72 -13.95
C VAL A 108 10.42 -9.24 -14.38
N PRO A 109 11.33 -8.37 -14.85
CA PRO A 109 12.70 -8.76 -15.21
C PRO A 109 13.49 -9.29 -14.01
N LYS A 110 14.44 -10.20 -14.23
CA LYS A 110 15.32 -10.71 -13.18
C LYS A 110 16.16 -9.61 -12.53
N GLU A 111 16.59 -8.63 -13.31
CA GLU A 111 17.33 -7.46 -12.81
C GLU A 111 16.53 -6.67 -11.79
N LEU A 112 15.20 -6.59 -11.98
CA LEU A 112 14.33 -5.89 -11.04
C LEU A 112 14.14 -6.67 -9.73
N LEU A 113 14.12 -8.01 -9.81
CA LEU A 113 14.09 -8.87 -8.60
C LEU A 113 15.36 -8.68 -7.79
N ARG A 114 16.52 -8.64 -8.46
CA ARG A 114 17.81 -8.42 -7.84
C ARG A 114 17.87 -7.04 -7.17
N LEU A 115 17.46 -6.01 -7.88
CA LEU A 115 17.43 -4.64 -7.36
C LEU A 115 16.52 -4.51 -6.13
N ALA A 116 15.35 -5.16 -6.13
CA ALA A 116 14.46 -5.19 -4.96
C ALA A 116 15.15 -5.79 -3.74
N ALA A 117 15.87 -6.91 -3.92
CA ALA A 117 16.61 -7.55 -2.85
C ALA A 117 17.77 -6.66 -2.33
N GLU A 118 18.53 -6.03 -3.24
CA GLU A 118 19.60 -5.09 -2.90
C GLU A 118 19.08 -3.91 -2.07
N ILE A 119 17.96 -3.33 -2.47
CA ILE A 119 17.28 -2.26 -1.72
C ILE A 119 16.88 -2.76 -0.32
N CYS A 120 16.20 -3.91 -0.22
CA CYS A 120 15.74 -4.43 1.07
C CYS A 120 16.90 -4.74 2.03
N ILE A 121 18.02 -5.25 1.51
CA ILE A 121 19.25 -5.47 2.30
C ILE A 121 19.81 -4.13 2.78
N ALA A 122 19.94 -3.14 1.90
CA ALA A 122 20.47 -1.82 2.24
C ALA A 122 19.63 -1.09 3.30
N TYR A 123 18.30 -1.28 3.25
CA TYR A 123 17.38 -0.72 4.23
C TYR A 123 17.25 -1.53 5.52
N GLY A 124 17.93 -2.70 5.62
CA GLY A 124 17.89 -3.55 6.79
C GLY A 124 16.49 -4.10 7.11
N THR A 125 15.70 -4.43 6.07
CA THR A 125 14.37 -5.00 6.28
C THR A 125 14.46 -6.43 6.77
N ASP A 126 13.59 -6.81 7.72
CA ASP A 126 13.52 -8.17 8.22
C ASP A 126 12.67 -9.07 7.31
N GLY A 127 13.21 -10.24 6.96
CA GLY A 127 12.52 -11.24 6.14
C GLY A 127 12.30 -10.81 4.69
N HIS A 128 11.37 -11.49 3.99
CA HIS A 128 11.15 -11.32 2.54
C HIS A 128 9.84 -10.60 2.18
N ARG A 129 9.12 -10.07 3.18
CA ARG A 129 7.86 -9.34 2.91
C ARG A 129 8.11 -8.03 2.17
N GLY A 130 9.24 -7.36 2.45
CA GLY A 130 9.67 -6.16 1.74
C GLY A 130 9.90 -6.43 0.26
N ASP A 131 10.76 -7.40 -0.06
CA ASP A 131 11.10 -7.79 -1.44
C ASP A 131 9.85 -8.15 -2.24
N ILE A 132 9.04 -9.07 -1.71
CA ILE A 132 7.83 -9.55 -2.36
C ILE A 132 6.80 -8.41 -2.50
N GLY A 133 6.65 -7.58 -1.47
CA GLY A 133 5.76 -6.42 -1.47
C GLY A 133 6.12 -5.43 -2.56
N MET A 134 7.40 -5.04 -2.65
CA MET A 134 7.89 -4.13 -3.67
C MET A 134 7.65 -4.65 -5.09
N ILE A 135 7.96 -5.91 -5.35
CA ILE A 135 7.77 -6.52 -6.67
C ILE A 135 6.28 -6.60 -7.04
N ARG A 136 5.42 -6.98 -6.10
CA ARG A 136 3.97 -7.02 -6.33
C ARG A 136 3.41 -5.63 -6.61
N THR A 137 3.83 -4.64 -5.85
CA THR A 137 3.39 -3.25 -6.02
C THR A 137 3.90 -2.66 -7.35
N ALA A 138 5.18 -2.84 -7.69
CA ALA A 138 5.74 -2.39 -8.96
C ALA A 138 5.03 -3.01 -10.17
N ARG A 139 4.73 -4.32 -10.08
CA ARG A 139 3.97 -5.03 -11.11
C ARG A 139 2.54 -4.47 -11.25
N THR A 140 1.90 -4.12 -10.14
CA THR A 140 0.56 -3.53 -10.13
C THR A 140 0.56 -2.13 -10.71
N ILE A 141 1.58 -1.31 -10.41
CA ILE A 141 1.76 0.02 -11.00
C ILE A 141 1.90 -0.09 -12.53
N ALA A 142 2.75 -1.00 -13.01
CA ALA A 142 2.89 -1.24 -14.45
C ALA A 142 1.56 -1.66 -15.11
N ALA A 143 0.76 -2.48 -14.42
CA ALA A 143 -0.56 -2.89 -14.91
C ALA A 143 -1.55 -1.72 -14.99
N LEU A 144 -1.58 -0.84 -13.98
CA LEU A 144 -2.41 0.37 -13.96
C LEU A 144 -2.05 1.35 -15.09
N ASP A 145 -0.79 1.35 -15.50
CA ASP A 145 -0.28 2.15 -16.62
C ASP A 145 -0.36 1.41 -17.98
N GLY A 146 -0.97 0.22 -18.03
CA GLY A 146 -1.13 -0.59 -19.24
C GLY A 146 0.17 -1.16 -19.82
N ARG A 147 1.25 -1.22 -19.02
CA ARG A 147 2.58 -1.68 -19.47
C ARG A 147 2.80 -3.17 -19.19
N LYS A 148 3.28 -3.89 -20.20
CA LYS A 148 3.54 -5.35 -20.12
C LYS A 148 4.79 -5.73 -19.31
N LYS A 149 5.57 -4.76 -18.85
CA LYS A 149 6.83 -4.98 -18.13
C LYS A 149 6.97 -3.93 -17.03
N ALA A 150 7.27 -4.38 -15.80
CA ALA A 150 7.62 -3.50 -14.71
C ALA A 150 9.02 -2.88 -14.92
N SER A 151 9.20 -1.64 -14.47
CA SER A 151 10.41 -0.84 -14.62
C SER A 151 11.06 -0.50 -13.27
N ARG A 152 12.26 0.08 -13.30
CA ARG A 152 12.94 0.62 -12.11
C ARG A 152 12.11 1.72 -11.45
N GLU A 153 11.45 2.57 -12.25
CA GLU A 153 10.60 3.64 -11.75
C GLU A 153 9.38 3.10 -10.98
N ASP A 154 8.80 1.99 -11.44
CA ASP A 154 7.73 1.32 -10.70
C ASP A 154 8.22 0.77 -9.37
N LEU A 155 9.45 0.26 -9.33
CA LEU A 155 10.06 -0.24 -8.11
C LEU A 155 10.34 0.91 -7.12
N LYS A 156 10.82 2.05 -7.62
CA LYS A 156 11.02 3.27 -6.83
C LYS A 156 9.71 3.75 -6.20
N ARG A 157 8.65 3.85 -7.02
CA ARG A 157 7.31 4.19 -6.52
C ARG A 157 6.80 3.17 -5.49
N ALA A 158 7.02 1.87 -5.74
CA ALA A 158 6.63 0.82 -4.82
C ALA A 158 7.34 0.92 -3.46
N ALA A 159 8.62 1.27 -3.46
CA ALA A 159 9.43 1.41 -2.25
C ALA A 159 8.84 2.44 -1.27
N HIS A 160 8.29 3.56 -1.77
CA HIS A 160 7.65 4.59 -0.95
C HIS A 160 6.45 4.08 -0.15
N TYR A 161 5.75 3.05 -0.62
CA TYR A 161 4.59 2.49 0.08
C TYR A 161 4.94 1.27 0.93
N VAL A 162 5.97 0.54 0.55
CA VAL A 162 6.26 -0.79 1.11
C VAL A 162 7.33 -0.75 2.20
N LEU A 163 8.32 0.13 2.10
CA LEU A 163 9.49 0.12 3.00
C LEU A 163 9.32 0.93 4.29
N PRO A 164 8.62 2.08 4.36
CA PRO A 164 8.69 2.97 5.52
C PRO A 164 8.39 2.31 6.86
N HIS A 165 7.46 1.35 6.87
CA HIS A 165 7.05 0.65 8.10
C HIS A 165 7.84 -0.63 8.38
N ARG A 166 8.79 -1.00 7.50
CA ARG A 166 9.64 -2.20 7.62
C ARG A 166 11.10 -1.90 7.91
N MET A 167 11.49 -0.65 7.82
CA MET A 167 12.84 -0.24 8.12
C MET A 167 13.14 -0.42 9.60
N ARG A 168 14.31 -0.97 9.92
CA ARG A 168 14.80 -0.94 11.29
C ARG A 168 15.06 0.51 11.67
N LYS A 169 14.24 1.06 12.54
CA LYS A 169 14.53 2.34 13.19
C LYS A 169 15.74 2.10 14.11
N ASN A 170 16.92 2.48 13.68
CA ASN A 170 18.03 2.65 14.61
C ASN A 170 17.61 3.76 15.60
N PRO A 171 17.64 3.50 16.92
CA PRO A 171 17.23 4.51 17.92
C PRO A 171 18.03 5.81 17.86
N LEU A 172 19.16 5.79 17.14
CA LEU A 172 20.11 6.93 17.05
C LEU A 172 20.09 7.65 15.69
N GLU A 173 19.35 7.15 14.70
CA GLU A 173 19.26 7.79 13.39
C GLU A 173 17.83 8.30 13.17
N SER A 174 17.67 9.60 13.34
CA SER A 174 16.47 10.32 12.87
C SER A 174 16.28 10.08 11.37
N GLY A 175 15.07 9.70 10.98
CA GLY A 175 14.58 9.18 9.69
C GLY A 175 14.87 9.95 8.39
N GLN A 176 16.05 10.49 8.19
CA GLN A 176 16.44 11.25 6.98
C GLN A 176 17.40 10.52 6.02
N MET A 177 17.87 9.30 6.35
CA MET A 177 18.79 8.57 5.45
C MET A 177 18.09 7.81 4.32
N ALA A 178 16.80 7.63 4.39
CA ALA A 178 16.07 6.80 3.43
C ALA A 178 16.02 7.31 1.96
N PRO A 179 15.83 8.61 1.67
CA PRO A 179 15.79 9.11 0.28
C PRO A 179 17.12 8.99 -0.45
N GLN A 180 18.24 9.24 0.22
CA GLN A 180 19.57 9.27 -0.40
C GLN A 180 20.04 7.89 -0.87
N ILE A 181 19.83 6.85 -0.06
CA ILE A 181 20.18 5.48 -0.46
C ILE A 181 19.32 5.01 -1.64
N MET A 182 18.04 5.42 -1.67
CA MET A 182 17.17 5.10 -2.80
C MET A 182 17.60 5.80 -4.09
N GLU A 183 18.03 7.04 -4.05
CA GLU A 183 18.55 7.74 -5.22
C GLU A 183 19.86 7.13 -5.72
N GLU A 184 20.76 6.75 -4.82
CA GLU A 184 22.05 6.12 -5.17
C GLU A 184 21.88 4.72 -5.80
N ILE A 185 20.95 3.90 -5.34
CA ILE A 185 20.71 2.55 -5.86
C ILE A 185 19.87 2.56 -7.15
N LEU A 186 19.08 3.61 -7.36
CA LEU A 186 18.16 3.73 -8.49
C LEU A 186 18.66 4.67 -9.62
N SER A 187 19.76 5.38 -9.39
CA SER A 187 20.52 6.07 -10.45
C SER A 187 21.32 5.09 -11.28
#